data_a3b5a45401769485813c40dd471a2717
#
_entry.id   a3b5a45401769485813c40dd471a2717
#
_cell.length_a   1.000
_cell.length_b   1.000
_cell.length_c   1.000
_cell.angle_alpha   90.00
_cell.angle_beta   90.00
_cell.angle_gamma   90.00
#
_symmetry.space_group_name_H-M   'P 1'
#
loop_
_entity.id
_entity.type
_entity.pdbx_description
1 polymer ?
#
loop_
_entity_poly.entity_id
_entity_poly.type
_entity_poly.pdbx_seq_one_letter_code
_entity_poly.pdbx_strand_id
1 'polypeptide(L)'
;YGIDYSFKASKYPFATDISTLDYEKTDKIVDLAQCRSGTGHDNFLNGIIVQFDLTLSIKAWVEMQRYHFMDFVSSMSTMHCISKMDVNSMCNEYVSLAVIDEVNRLKDIYLATKDKDDYLRLLYNIPTGFELTARMTTNYRQLKTIYLQRRNHRLPDWHVVCDFIENLPHSELIIGKKGE
;
A
#
# COMPACT_ATOMS: atom_id res chain seq x y z
N TYR A 1 1.88 10.18 11.19
CA TYR A 1 1.52 11.53 11.69
C TYR A 1 0.17 11.45 12.42
N GLY A 2 -0.07 12.37 13.40
CA GLY A 2 -1.38 12.55 14.02
C GLY A 2 -1.77 11.51 15.08
N ILE A 3 -0.87 10.64 15.53
CA ILE A 3 -1.15 9.56 16.49
C ILE A 3 -1.73 10.13 17.79
N ASP A 4 -1.00 11.01 18.47
CA ASP A 4 -1.38 11.57 19.77
C ASP A 4 -2.69 12.37 19.68
N TYR A 5 -2.83 13.18 18.62
CA TYR A 5 -4.06 13.93 18.36
C TYR A 5 -5.26 13.02 18.10
N SER A 6 -5.06 11.89 17.46
CA SER A 6 -6.10 10.88 17.24
C SER A 6 -6.48 10.17 18.53
N PHE A 7 -5.54 9.91 19.44
CA PHE A 7 -5.83 9.40 20.77
C PHE A 7 -6.69 10.37 21.57
N LYS A 8 -6.33 11.66 21.56
CA LYS A 8 -7.15 12.70 22.18
C LYS A 8 -8.54 12.76 21.54
N ALA A 9 -8.63 12.75 20.21
CA ALA A 9 -9.89 12.83 19.47
C ALA A 9 -10.83 11.64 19.75
N SER A 10 -10.31 10.46 20.02
CA SER A 10 -11.12 9.28 20.38
C SER A 10 -11.93 9.47 21.67
N LYS A 11 -11.53 10.41 22.52
CA LYS A 11 -12.17 10.73 23.82
C LYS A 11 -13.25 11.82 23.69
N TYR A 12 -13.31 12.57 22.56
CA TYR A 12 -14.24 13.67 22.37
C TYR A 12 -15.71 13.35 22.61
N PRO A 13 -16.25 12.20 22.19
CA PRO A 13 -17.66 11.88 22.40
C PRO A 13 -18.09 11.80 23.88
N PHE A 14 -17.13 11.68 24.81
CA PHE A 14 -17.36 11.53 26.23
C PHE A 14 -16.97 12.78 27.04
N ALA A 15 -16.51 13.85 26.37
CA ALA A 15 -16.02 15.04 27.02
C ALA A 15 -17.04 16.18 26.93
N THR A 16 -17.18 16.92 28.02
CA THR A 16 -17.90 18.22 28.05
C THR A 16 -16.97 19.40 27.77
N ASP A 17 -15.66 19.20 27.97
CA ASP A 17 -14.60 20.14 27.64
C ASP A 17 -13.39 19.38 27.06
N ILE A 18 -13.10 19.57 25.77
CA ILE A 18 -12.00 18.91 25.08
C ILE A 18 -10.62 19.44 25.47
N SER A 19 -10.53 20.62 26.11
CA SER A 19 -9.27 21.20 26.54
C SER A 19 -8.63 20.42 27.69
N THR A 20 -9.43 19.71 28.48
CA THR A 20 -8.99 18.91 29.64
C THR A 20 -8.47 17.53 29.26
N LEU A 21 -8.67 17.09 28.01
CA LEU A 21 -8.30 15.76 27.56
C LEU A 21 -6.79 15.68 27.29
N ASP A 22 -6.19 14.58 27.74
CA ASP A 22 -4.81 14.19 27.47
C ASP A 22 -4.65 13.48 26.10
N TYR A 23 -3.41 13.21 25.73
CA TYR A 23 -3.00 12.56 24.48
C TYR A 23 -2.59 11.09 24.69
N GLU A 24 -2.81 10.53 25.89
CA GLU A 24 -2.33 9.21 26.21
C GLU A 24 -3.17 8.10 25.58
N LYS A 25 -2.47 7.05 25.14
CA LYS A 25 -3.09 5.81 24.70
C LYS A 25 -3.60 5.03 25.91
N THR A 26 -4.85 4.58 25.86
CA THR A 26 -5.45 3.71 26.87
C THR A 26 -5.91 2.40 26.24
N ASP A 27 -6.14 1.36 27.04
CA ASP A 27 -6.72 0.09 26.56
C ASP A 27 -8.07 0.32 25.86
N LYS A 28 -8.89 1.23 26.38
CA LYS A 28 -10.18 1.60 25.77
C LYS A 28 -10.01 2.12 24.34
N ILE A 29 -8.92 2.81 24.01
CA ILE A 29 -8.65 3.27 22.64
C ILE A 29 -8.36 2.07 21.72
N VAL A 30 -7.63 1.07 22.21
CA VAL A 30 -7.41 -0.17 21.46
C VAL A 30 -8.73 -0.90 21.21
N ASP A 31 -9.57 -1.01 22.23
CA ASP A 31 -10.89 -1.65 22.09
C ASP A 31 -11.79 -0.90 21.09
N LEU A 32 -11.79 0.45 21.12
CA LEU A 32 -12.51 1.27 20.13
C LEU A 32 -11.98 1.04 18.70
N ALA A 33 -10.66 0.91 18.56
CA ALA A 33 -10.03 0.62 17.27
C ALA A 33 -10.44 -0.75 16.72
N GLN A 34 -10.73 -1.72 17.60
CA GLN A 34 -11.14 -3.09 17.22
C GLN A 34 -12.65 -3.25 17.03
N CYS A 35 -13.45 -2.22 17.30
CA CYS A 35 -14.87 -2.27 17.01
C CYS A 35 -15.14 -2.59 15.54
N ARG A 36 -16.29 -3.22 15.28
CA ARG A 36 -16.74 -3.56 13.93
C ARG A 36 -16.76 -2.32 13.04
N SER A 37 -16.19 -2.44 11.85
CA SER A 37 -16.22 -1.38 10.82
C SER A 37 -17.66 -0.95 10.54
N GLY A 38 -17.87 0.37 10.42
CA GLY A 38 -19.20 0.96 10.20
C GLY A 38 -19.94 1.40 11.46
N THR A 39 -19.47 1.03 12.67
CA THR A 39 -20.06 1.52 13.94
C THR A 39 -19.64 2.96 14.29
N GLY A 40 -18.64 3.50 13.62
CA GLY A 40 -18.11 4.85 13.84
C GLY A 40 -17.09 4.95 15.00
N HIS A 41 -16.95 3.92 15.82
CA HIS A 41 -16.04 3.94 16.98
C HIS A 41 -14.56 4.01 16.58
N ASP A 42 -14.19 3.47 15.42
CA ASP A 42 -12.84 3.48 14.86
C ASP A 42 -12.53 4.70 13.98
N ASN A 43 -13.40 5.72 13.97
CA ASN A 43 -13.23 6.90 13.10
C ASN A 43 -11.97 7.70 13.41
N PHE A 44 -11.49 7.71 14.66
CA PHE A 44 -10.26 8.41 15.04
C PHE A 44 -9.02 7.88 14.31
N LEU A 45 -9.04 6.64 13.82
CA LEU A 45 -7.99 6.05 12.99
C LEU A 45 -7.80 6.78 11.65
N ASN A 46 -8.80 7.53 11.18
CA ASN A 46 -8.66 8.39 9.99
C ASN A 46 -7.63 9.51 10.20
N GLY A 47 -7.42 9.95 11.44
CA GLY A 47 -6.47 11.00 11.77
C GLY A 47 -5.01 10.52 11.85
N ILE A 48 -4.76 9.21 11.82
CA ILE A 48 -3.40 8.65 11.84
C ILE A 48 -2.95 8.41 10.40
N ILE A 49 -2.16 9.34 9.88
CA ILE A 49 -1.69 9.33 8.49
C ILE A 49 -0.35 8.63 8.37
N VAL A 50 -0.21 7.81 7.33
CA VAL A 50 1.03 7.08 6.98
C VAL A 50 1.43 7.44 5.56
N GLN A 51 2.72 7.73 5.37
CA GLN A 51 3.34 7.88 4.06
C GLN A 51 4.52 6.93 3.95
N PHE A 52 4.59 6.20 2.87
CA PHE A 52 5.61 5.16 2.67
C PHE A 52 5.85 4.88 1.19
N ASP A 53 7.01 4.32 0.89
CA ASP A 53 7.28 3.76 -0.44
C ASP A 53 6.85 2.30 -0.45
N LEU A 54 6.15 1.91 -1.49
CA LEU A 54 5.62 0.56 -1.66
C LEU A 54 5.98 0.05 -3.05
N THR A 55 6.63 -1.12 -3.09
CA THR A 55 6.95 -1.83 -4.34
C THR A 55 6.02 -3.02 -4.47
N LEU A 56 5.27 -3.07 -5.55
CA LEU A 56 4.34 -4.16 -5.85
C LEU A 56 4.39 -4.49 -7.34
N SER A 57 3.97 -5.70 -7.67
CA SER A 57 3.71 -6.09 -9.05
C SER A 57 2.57 -5.27 -9.68
N ILE A 58 2.58 -5.09 -11.00
CA ILE A 58 1.46 -4.47 -11.74
C ILE A 58 0.14 -5.17 -11.40
N LYS A 59 0.17 -6.50 -11.22
CA LYS A 59 -1.00 -7.27 -10.81
C LYS A 59 -1.57 -6.79 -9.47
N ALA A 60 -0.73 -6.55 -8.47
CA ALA A 60 -1.16 -6.08 -7.17
C ALA A 60 -1.61 -4.61 -7.20
N TRP A 61 -0.95 -3.76 -7.99
CA TRP A 61 -1.35 -2.37 -8.18
C TRP A 61 -2.78 -2.23 -8.73
N VAL A 62 -3.18 -3.07 -9.68
CA VAL A 62 -4.57 -3.10 -10.18
C VAL A 62 -5.57 -3.45 -9.07
N GLU A 63 -5.21 -4.38 -8.16
CA GLU A 63 -6.05 -4.70 -7.01
C GLU A 63 -6.07 -3.59 -5.95
N MET A 64 -4.97 -2.83 -5.81
CA MET A 64 -4.85 -1.71 -4.87
C MET A 64 -5.83 -0.57 -5.20
N GLN A 65 -6.19 -0.38 -6.46
CA GLN A 65 -7.14 0.67 -6.90
C GLN A 65 -8.54 0.58 -6.27
N ARG A 66 -8.87 -0.53 -5.62
CA ARG A 66 -10.14 -0.68 -4.88
C ARG A 66 -10.21 0.14 -3.58
N TYR A 67 -9.06 0.61 -3.09
CA TYR A 67 -8.96 1.27 -1.80
C TYR A 67 -8.97 2.79 -1.98
N HIS A 68 -10.07 3.44 -1.58
CA HIS A 68 -10.32 4.87 -1.83
C HIS A 68 -9.39 5.83 -1.07
N PHE A 69 -8.85 5.41 0.06
CA PHE A 69 -7.95 6.23 0.89
C PHE A 69 -6.50 5.72 0.84
N MET A 70 -6.09 5.29 -0.33
CA MET A 70 -4.73 4.84 -0.63
C MET A 70 -4.26 5.61 -1.86
N ASP A 71 -3.79 6.84 -1.63
CA ASP A 71 -3.51 7.80 -2.70
C ASP A 71 -2.05 7.76 -3.12
N PHE A 72 -1.83 7.85 -4.43
CA PHE A 72 -0.49 8.00 -5.01
C PHE A 72 0.00 9.43 -4.81
N VAL A 73 1.16 9.59 -4.16
CA VAL A 73 1.89 10.87 -4.15
C VAL A 73 2.72 10.98 -5.42
N SER A 74 3.41 9.90 -5.79
CA SER A 74 4.17 9.75 -7.05
C SER A 74 4.50 8.29 -7.27
N SER A 75 4.82 7.90 -8.50
CA SER A 75 5.20 6.53 -8.85
C SER A 75 6.24 6.46 -9.95
N MET A 76 6.96 5.36 -10.01
CA MET A 76 7.74 4.99 -11.19
C MET A 76 6.81 4.86 -12.40
N SER A 77 7.33 5.20 -13.58
CA SER A 77 6.58 5.17 -14.82
C SER A 77 7.29 4.33 -15.87
N THR A 78 6.69 3.23 -16.29
CA THR A 78 7.16 2.47 -17.45
C THR A 78 7.10 3.30 -18.71
N MET A 79 6.09 4.17 -18.83
CA MET A 79 5.91 5.08 -19.97
C MET A 79 7.11 6.01 -20.19
N HIS A 80 7.84 6.41 -19.15
CA HIS A 80 8.98 7.29 -19.27
C HIS A 80 10.34 6.58 -19.17
N CYS A 81 10.39 5.43 -18.55
CA CYS A 81 11.65 4.84 -18.11
C CYS A 81 11.91 3.40 -18.57
N ILE A 82 10.97 2.71 -19.20
CA ILE A 82 11.10 1.26 -19.51
C ILE A 82 12.38 0.95 -20.29
N SER A 83 12.80 1.82 -21.21
CA SER A 83 14.03 1.63 -21.97
C SER A 83 15.31 1.68 -21.14
N LYS A 84 15.24 2.21 -19.91
CA LYS A 84 16.37 2.33 -18.96
C LYS A 84 16.25 1.39 -17.79
N MET A 85 15.08 0.76 -17.59
CA MET A 85 14.83 -0.16 -16.50
C MET A 85 15.51 -1.50 -16.76
N ASP A 86 15.97 -2.16 -15.69
CA ASP A 86 16.46 -3.53 -15.74
C ASP A 86 15.28 -4.50 -15.59
N VAL A 87 14.87 -5.07 -16.72
CA VAL A 87 13.71 -5.99 -16.76
C VAL A 87 13.93 -7.23 -15.89
N ASN A 88 15.19 -7.73 -15.82
CA ASN A 88 15.50 -8.94 -15.08
C ASN A 88 15.30 -8.75 -13.56
N SER A 89 15.77 -7.63 -13.01
CA SER A 89 15.67 -7.34 -11.58
C SER A 89 14.29 -6.83 -11.16
N MET A 90 13.49 -6.34 -12.09
CA MET A 90 12.16 -5.77 -11.81
C MET A 90 11.01 -6.75 -12.03
N CYS A 91 11.27 -7.96 -12.49
CA CYS A 91 10.27 -9.02 -12.56
C CYS A 91 10.36 -9.90 -11.32
N ASN A 92 9.21 -10.22 -10.72
CA ASN A 92 9.17 -11.16 -9.62
C ASN A 92 9.44 -12.61 -10.10
N GLU A 93 9.67 -13.50 -9.14
CA GLU A 93 10.05 -14.90 -9.38
C GLU A 93 9.04 -15.73 -10.19
N TYR A 94 7.80 -15.27 -10.33
CA TYR A 94 6.75 -15.96 -11.07
C TYR A 94 6.72 -15.62 -12.57
N VAL A 95 7.50 -14.62 -13.02
CA VAL A 95 7.64 -14.32 -14.44
C VAL A 95 8.63 -15.27 -15.06
N SER A 96 8.20 -16.02 -16.09
CA SER A 96 9.08 -16.98 -16.76
C SER A 96 10.22 -16.28 -17.51
N LEU A 97 11.39 -16.91 -17.56
CA LEU A 97 12.55 -16.38 -18.28
C LEU A 97 12.25 -16.07 -19.76
N ALA A 98 11.44 -16.90 -20.42
CA ALA A 98 11.06 -16.67 -21.82
C ALA A 98 10.29 -15.33 -22.01
N VAL A 99 9.48 -14.92 -21.02
CA VAL A 99 8.80 -13.60 -21.04
C VAL A 99 9.79 -12.48 -20.81
N ILE A 100 10.70 -12.65 -19.87
CA ILE A 100 11.76 -11.66 -19.58
C ILE A 100 12.64 -11.47 -20.83
N ASP A 101 13.07 -12.56 -21.47
CA ASP A 101 13.88 -12.52 -22.69
C ASP A 101 13.16 -11.79 -23.83
N GLU A 102 11.86 -12.03 -24.01
CA GLU A 102 11.07 -11.36 -25.02
C GLU A 102 10.96 -9.85 -24.75
N VAL A 103 10.72 -9.43 -23.51
CA VAL A 103 10.69 -8.00 -23.16
C VAL A 103 12.06 -7.34 -23.41
N ASN A 104 13.16 -8.01 -23.05
CA ASN A 104 14.51 -7.52 -23.34
C ASN A 104 14.75 -7.41 -24.85
N ARG A 105 14.34 -8.41 -25.63
CA ARG A 105 14.44 -8.36 -27.11
C ARG A 105 13.67 -7.16 -27.70
N LEU A 106 12.44 -6.91 -27.24
CA LEU A 106 11.64 -5.76 -27.67
C LEU A 106 12.27 -4.43 -27.26
N LYS A 107 12.88 -4.39 -26.07
CA LYS A 107 13.62 -3.23 -25.59
C LYS A 107 14.83 -2.93 -26.48
N ASP A 108 15.60 -3.95 -26.87
CA ASP A 108 16.77 -3.79 -27.75
C ASP A 108 16.35 -3.30 -29.15
N ILE A 109 15.25 -3.83 -29.71
CA ILE A 109 14.67 -3.35 -30.96
C ILE A 109 14.34 -1.86 -30.86
N TYR A 110 13.59 -1.45 -29.82
CA TYR A 110 13.27 -0.04 -29.64
C TYR A 110 14.52 0.83 -29.46
N LEU A 111 15.52 0.36 -28.73
CA LEU A 111 16.76 1.11 -28.53
C LEU A 111 17.53 1.34 -29.86
N ALA A 112 17.45 0.40 -30.79
CA ALA A 112 18.06 0.48 -32.09
C ALA A 112 17.26 1.35 -33.06
N THR A 113 15.93 1.22 -33.10
CA THR A 113 15.07 1.87 -34.09
C THR A 113 14.60 3.27 -33.68
N LYS A 114 14.35 3.46 -32.36
CA LYS A 114 13.65 4.62 -31.79
C LYS A 114 12.25 4.83 -32.38
N ASP A 115 11.71 3.80 -33.01
CA ASP A 115 10.40 3.84 -33.65
C ASP A 115 9.28 3.83 -32.60
N LYS A 116 8.18 4.54 -32.88
CA LYS A 116 7.05 4.66 -31.98
C LYS A 116 6.29 3.32 -31.80
N ASP A 117 6.14 2.56 -32.87
CA ASP A 117 5.41 1.29 -32.81
C ASP A 117 6.21 0.23 -32.06
N ASP A 118 7.54 0.23 -32.21
CA ASP A 118 8.42 -0.63 -31.42
C ASP A 118 8.38 -0.26 -29.93
N TYR A 119 8.27 1.04 -29.62
CA TYR A 119 8.07 1.49 -28.24
C TYR A 119 6.73 0.99 -27.66
N LEU A 120 5.65 1.07 -28.41
CA LEU A 120 4.34 0.57 -27.98
C LEU A 120 4.35 -0.95 -27.83
N ARG A 121 5.02 -1.67 -28.72
CA ARG A 121 5.21 -3.14 -28.56
C ARG A 121 5.91 -3.46 -27.25
N LEU A 122 6.98 -2.76 -26.91
CA LEU A 122 7.67 -2.93 -25.63
C LEU A 122 6.73 -2.65 -24.46
N LEU A 123 6.01 -1.54 -24.45
CA LEU A 123 5.11 -1.16 -23.36
C LEU A 123 3.99 -2.17 -23.11
N TYR A 124 3.35 -2.64 -24.17
CA TYR A 124 2.21 -3.55 -24.05
C TYR A 124 2.60 -5.02 -23.76
N ASN A 125 3.88 -5.33 -23.79
CA ASN A 125 4.40 -6.66 -23.47
C ASN A 125 5.05 -6.74 -22.08
N ILE A 126 4.98 -5.69 -21.26
CA ILE A 126 5.44 -5.74 -19.86
C ILE A 126 4.56 -6.72 -19.08
N PRO A 127 5.13 -7.74 -18.42
CA PRO A 127 4.34 -8.71 -17.69
C PRO A 127 3.72 -8.10 -16.43
N THR A 128 2.60 -8.66 -15.98
CA THR A 128 1.92 -8.20 -14.76
C THR A 128 2.71 -8.47 -13.47
N GLY A 129 3.72 -9.33 -13.53
CA GLY A 129 4.68 -9.56 -12.45
C GLY A 129 5.85 -8.57 -12.43
N PHE A 130 5.86 -7.55 -13.31
CA PHE A 130 6.82 -6.46 -13.25
C PHE A 130 6.51 -5.55 -12.07
N GLU A 131 7.52 -5.21 -11.27
CA GLU A 131 7.37 -4.48 -10.01
C GLU A 131 7.71 -3.01 -10.17
N LEU A 132 6.88 -2.17 -9.59
CA LEU A 132 7.03 -0.71 -9.61
C LEU A 132 6.86 -0.17 -8.19
N THR A 133 7.66 0.84 -7.87
CA THR A 133 7.58 1.53 -6.59
C THR A 133 6.75 2.80 -6.72
N ALA A 134 5.89 3.03 -5.72
CA ALA A 134 5.16 4.29 -5.57
C ALA A 134 5.27 4.82 -4.14
N ARG A 135 5.32 6.14 -4.00
CA ARG A 135 5.08 6.84 -2.73
C ARG A 135 3.58 6.92 -2.52
N MET A 136 3.12 6.36 -1.41
CA MET A 136 1.71 6.29 -1.04
C MET A 136 1.43 7.15 0.19
N THR A 137 0.18 7.62 0.30
CA THR A 137 -0.37 8.18 1.54
C THR A 137 -1.69 7.50 1.87
N THR A 138 -1.90 7.20 3.15
CA THR A 138 -3.11 6.53 3.64
C THR A 138 -3.29 6.80 5.14
N ASN A 139 -4.29 6.16 5.76
CA ASN A 139 -4.54 6.24 7.19
C ASN A 139 -4.72 4.84 7.81
N TYR A 140 -4.66 4.78 9.15
CA TYR A 140 -4.78 3.52 9.88
C TYR A 140 -6.13 2.82 9.66
N ARG A 141 -7.21 3.55 9.46
CA ARG A 141 -8.51 2.94 9.20
C ARG A 141 -8.54 2.20 7.86
N GLN A 142 -7.93 2.78 6.82
CA GLN A 142 -7.79 2.12 5.54
C GLN A 142 -6.86 0.91 5.64
N LEU A 143 -5.72 1.04 6.35
CA LEU A 143 -4.81 -0.08 6.58
C LEU A 143 -5.47 -1.23 7.36
N LYS A 144 -6.34 -0.93 8.34
CA LYS A 144 -7.16 -1.95 9.01
C LYS A 144 -8.06 -2.71 8.03
N THR A 145 -8.70 -2.01 7.12
CA THR A 145 -9.53 -2.63 6.07
C THR A 145 -8.70 -3.54 5.17
N ILE A 146 -7.54 -3.05 4.72
CA ILE A 146 -6.60 -3.83 3.88
C ILE A 146 -6.15 -5.09 4.64
N TYR A 147 -5.68 -4.96 5.86
CA TYR A 147 -5.17 -6.07 6.65
C TYR A 147 -6.22 -7.18 6.83
N LEU A 148 -7.43 -6.81 7.23
CA LEU A 148 -8.53 -7.77 7.42
C LEU A 148 -8.90 -8.52 6.13
N GLN A 149 -8.79 -7.87 4.98
CA GLN A 149 -9.11 -8.47 3.68
C GLN A 149 -7.96 -9.25 3.06
N ARG A 150 -6.71 -8.91 3.37
CA ARG A 150 -5.53 -9.35 2.61
C ARG A 150 -4.55 -10.23 3.38
N ARG A 151 -4.61 -10.33 4.72
CA ARG A 151 -3.67 -11.11 5.52
C ARG A 151 -3.57 -12.59 5.12
N ASN A 152 -4.62 -13.15 4.51
CA ASN A 152 -4.66 -14.52 4.02
C ASN A 152 -4.79 -14.58 2.47
N HIS A 153 -4.37 -13.54 1.78
CA HIS A 153 -4.50 -13.45 0.34
C HIS A 153 -3.50 -14.36 -0.38
N ARG A 154 -3.87 -14.90 -1.56
CA ARG A 154 -3.01 -15.81 -2.33
C ARG A 154 -1.84 -15.11 -3.02
N LEU A 155 -1.97 -13.81 -3.33
CA LEU A 155 -0.94 -13.03 -4.00
C LEU A 155 0.11 -12.60 -2.97
N PRO A 156 1.41 -12.97 -3.14
CA PRO A 156 2.47 -12.69 -2.16
C PRO A 156 2.68 -11.20 -1.87
N ASP A 157 2.46 -10.33 -2.85
CA ASP A 157 2.52 -8.87 -2.68
C ASP A 157 1.75 -8.39 -1.44
N TRP A 158 0.58 -8.98 -1.17
CA TRP A 158 -0.24 -8.61 -0.02
C TRP A 158 0.36 -9.03 1.32
N HIS A 159 1.20 -10.07 1.35
CA HIS A 159 1.92 -10.44 2.56
C HIS A 159 2.94 -9.36 2.92
N VAL A 160 3.66 -8.81 1.93
CA VAL A 160 4.59 -7.68 2.15
C VAL A 160 3.85 -6.47 2.74
N VAL A 161 2.65 -6.16 2.21
CA VAL A 161 1.82 -5.06 2.73
C VAL A 161 1.36 -5.36 4.17
N CYS A 162 0.96 -6.58 4.47
CA CYS A 162 0.52 -6.97 5.81
C CYS A 162 1.67 -6.95 6.82
N ASP A 163 2.85 -7.44 6.43
CA ASP A 163 4.07 -7.38 7.26
C ASP A 163 4.45 -5.93 7.57
N PHE A 164 4.38 -5.04 6.58
CA PHE A 164 4.56 -3.61 6.81
C PHE A 164 3.57 -3.06 7.84
N ILE A 165 2.28 -3.39 7.73
CA ILE A 165 1.23 -2.95 8.66
C ILE A 165 1.51 -3.44 10.09
N GLU A 166 1.95 -4.69 10.25
CA GLU A 166 2.27 -5.29 11.55
C GLU A 166 3.44 -4.61 12.28
N ASN A 167 4.34 -3.98 11.51
CA ASN A 167 5.52 -3.27 12.02
C ASN A 167 5.30 -1.76 12.21
N LEU A 168 4.09 -1.24 11.96
CA LEU A 168 3.77 0.16 12.22
C LEU A 168 3.71 0.47 13.73
N PRO A 169 4.03 1.71 14.13
CA PRO A 169 3.79 2.16 15.51
C PRO A 169 2.33 1.94 15.91
N HIS A 170 2.09 1.36 17.07
CA HIS A 170 0.72 1.04 17.53
C HIS A 170 -0.08 0.18 16.56
N SER A 171 0.56 -0.80 15.92
CA SER A 171 -0.09 -1.72 14.98
C SER A 171 -1.27 -2.48 15.62
N GLU A 172 -1.29 -2.64 16.95
CA GLU A 172 -2.41 -3.23 17.68
C GLU A 172 -3.76 -2.51 17.46
N LEU A 173 -3.73 -1.24 17.03
CA LEU A 173 -4.93 -0.50 16.61
C LEU A 173 -5.51 -1.04 15.29
N ILE A 174 -4.69 -1.70 14.50
CA ILE A 174 -5.04 -2.26 13.19
C ILE A 174 -5.32 -3.75 13.30
N ILE A 175 -4.35 -4.49 13.85
CA ILE A 175 -4.33 -5.96 13.83
C ILE A 175 -5.01 -6.61 15.04
N GLY A 176 -5.31 -5.83 16.08
CA GLY A 176 -5.75 -6.35 17.38
C GLY A 176 -4.60 -6.68 18.33
N LYS A 177 -4.92 -7.03 19.56
CA LYS A 177 -3.94 -7.49 20.55
C LYS A 177 -3.35 -8.83 20.09
N LYS A 178 -2.02 -8.94 20.02
CA LYS A 178 -1.36 -10.22 19.72
C LYS A 178 -1.64 -11.17 20.86
N GLY A 179 -2.44 -12.23 20.62
CA GLY A 179 -2.67 -13.30 21.60
C GLY A 179 -4.12 -13.54 22.04
N GLU A 180 -5.11 -12.96 21.39
CA GLU A 180 -6.53 -13.37 21.54
C GLU A 180 -7.04 -14.10 20.29
#